data_0b1c36774b7d0bd398bb55419a1a320b
#
_entry.id   0b1c36774b7d0bd398bb55419a1a320b
#
_cell.length_a   1.000
_cell.length_b   1.000
_cell.length_c   1.000
_cell.angle_alpha   90.00
_cell.angle_beta   90.00
_cell.angle_gamma   90.00
#
_symmetry.space_group_name_H-M   'P 1'
#
loop_
_entity.id
_entity.type
_entity.pdbx_description
1 polymer ?
#
loop_
_entity_poly.entity_id
_entity_poly.type
_entity_poly.pdbx_seq_one_letter_code
_entity_poly.pdbx_strand_id
1 'polypeptide(L)'
;MIYTSPLPAITVPDTLLTPYVLQRADRLPDTPALVEGASGRTLTYGEFSAAVKALAGGLTARGFGKGDVLAIMAPNLPEYAVAFHGTAWAGGTVTTINPTYTA
;
A
#
# COMPACT_ATOMS: atom_id res chain seq x y z
N MET A 1 28.37 1.22 22.77
CA MET A 1 27.20 1.48 23.63
C MET A 1 25.97 0.94 22.90
N ILE A 2 25.17 0.12 23.55
CA ILE A 2 23.94 -0.44 22.96
C ILE A 2 22.76 0.31 23.58
N TYR A 3 21.96 0.96 22.73
CA TYR A 3 20.73 1.61 23.17
C TYR A 3 19.56 0.64 23.01
N THR A 4 18.76 0.49 24.06
CA THR A 4 17.55 -0.32 24.05
C THR A 4 16.32 0.58 24.20
N SER A 5 15.21 0.22 23.54
CA SER A 5 13.94 0.93 23.72
C SER A 5 13.42 0.75 25.16
N PRO A 6 12.86 1.80 25.77
CA PRO A 6 12.14 1.67 27.04
C PRO A 6 10.77 1.00 26.88
N LEU A 7 10.30 0.84 25.63
CA LEU A 7 9.03 0.17 25.33
C LEU A 7 9.21 -1.35 25.31
N PRO A 8 8.14 -2.10 25.58
CA PRO A 8 8.17 -3.56 25.44
C PRO A 8 8.59 -3.99 24.05
N ALA A 9 9.32 -5.11 23.95
CA ALA A 9 9.65 -5.71 22.67
C ALA A 9 8.37 -6.12 21.94
N ILE A 10 8.32 -5.84 20.62
CA ILE A 10 7.25 -6.29 19.75
C ILE A 10 7.70 -7.50 18.95
N THR A 11 6.79 -8.43 18.71
CA THR A 11 7.02 -9.53 17.79
C THR A 11 6.57 -9.11 16.40
N VAL A 12 7.51 -9.08 15.44
CA VAL A 12 7.18 -8.84 14.04
C VAL A 12 6.63 -10.15 13.46
N PRO A 13 5.39 -10.17 12.94
CA PRO A 13 4.83 -11.39 12.37
C PRO A 13 5.54 -11.78 11.06
N ASP A 14 5.75 -13.08 10.85
CA ASP A 14 6.27 -13.62 9.59
C ASP A 14 5.13 -13.74 8.58
N THR A 15 4.81 -12.61 7.93
CA THR A 15 3.71 -12.51 6.96
C THR A 15 3.99 -11.43 5.93
N LEU A 16 3.26 -11.46 4.82
CA LEU A 16 3.36 -10.44 3.79
C LEU A 16 2.75 -9.10 4.25
N LEU A 17 3.39 -7.99 3.89
CA LEU A 17 2.99 -6.64 4.31
C LEU A 17 1.54 -6.31 3.99
N THR A 18 1.14 -6.46 2.73
CA THR A 18 -0.20 -6.02 2.28
C THR A 18 -1.34 -6.86 2.88
N PRO A 19 -1.28 -8.21 2.90
CA PRO A 19 -2.25 -9.00 3.66
C PRO A 19 -2.32 -8.62 5.14
N TYR A 20 -1.19 -8.33 5.77
CA TYR A 20 -1.16 -7.89 7.17
C TYR A 20 -1.86 -6.55 7.37
N VAL A 21 -1.58 -5.57 6.52
CA VAL A 21 -2.22 -4.23 6.58
C VAL A 21 -3.73 -4.33 6.36
N LEU A 22 -4.17 -5.17 5.43
CA LEU A 22 -5.58 -5.30 5.06
C LEU A 22 -6.36 -6.34 5.88
N GLN A 23 -5.73 -7.02 6.82
CA GLN A 23 -6.37 -8.12 7.59
C GLN A 23 -7.66 -7.71 8.34
N ARG A 24 -7.85 -6.43 8.62
CA ARG A 24 -9.03 -5.90 9.31
C ARG A 24 -10.03 -5.21 8.37
N ALA A 25 -9.70 -5.08 7.09
CA ALA A 25 -10.56 -4.37 6.12
C ALA A 25 -11.97 -4.98 6.05
N ASP A 26 -12.08 -6.31 6.12
CA ASP A 26 -13.36 -7.02 6.08
C ASP A 26 -14.21 -6.80 7.34
N ARG A 27 -13.59 -6.40 8.46
CA ARG A 27 -14.30 -6.11 9.72
C ARG A 27 -14.72 -4.65 9.84
N LEU A 28 -14.10 -3.77 9.07
CA LEU A 28 -14.29 -2.32 9.12
C LEU A 28 -14.49 -1.73 7.71
N PRO A 29 -15.36 -2.35 6.85
CA PRO A 29 -15.42 -2.01 5.43
C PRO A 29 -15.80 -0.55 5.18
N ASP A 30 -16.68 0.00 5.98
CA ASP A 30 -17.22 1.36 5.83
C ASP A 30 -16.43 2.44 6.58
N THR A 31 -15.39 2.04 7.32
CA THR A 31 -14.55 2.99 8.06
C THR A 31 -13.58 3.68 7.10
N PRO A 32 -13.42 5.01 7.19
CA PRO A 32 -12.39 5.73 6.42
C PRO A 32 -11.00 5.16 6.65
N ALA A 33 -10.33 4.79 5.56
CA ALA A 33 -8.95 4.32 5.58
C ALA A 33 -7.97 5.42 5.13
N LEU A 34 -8.33 6.15 4.09
CA LEU A 34 -7.51 7.20 3.49
C LEU A 34 -8.39 8.42 3.22
N VAL A 35 -7.92 9.58 3.63
CA VAL A 35 -8.62 10.86 3.41
C VAL A 35 -7.66 11.82 2.72
N GLU A 36 -8.06 12.35 1.57
CA GLU A 36 -7.32 13.41 0.88
C GLU A 36 -7.62 14.76 1.53
N GLY A 37 -6.60 15.36 2.14
CA GLY A 37 -6.79 16.56 2.95
C GLY A 37 -7.29 17.77 2.16
N ALA A 38 -6.94 17.92 0.89
CA ALA A 38 -7.33 19.07 0.06
C ALA A 38 -8.79 19.01 -0.40
N SER A 39 -9.27 17.84 -0.83
CA SER A 39 -10.62 17.64 -1.38
C SER A 39 -11.61 17.05 -0.39
N GLY A 40 -11.13 16.42 0.67
CA GLY A 40 -11.94 15.63 1.60
C GLY A 40 -12.36 14.27 1.03
N ARG A 41 -11.89 13.90 -0.17
CA ARG A 41 -12.20 12.60 -0.77
C ARG A 41 -11.68 11.47 0.11
N THR A 42 -12.51 10.47 0.32
CA THR A 42 -12.24 9.37 1.23
C THR A 42 -12.32 8.04 0.50
N LEU A 43 -11.37 7.14 0.80
CA LEU A 43 -11.50 5.71 0.55
C LEU A 43 -11.74 5.00 1.87
N THR A 44 -12.78 4.18 1.93
CA THR A 44 -13.00 3.28 3.06
C THR A 44 -12.04 2.08 3.01
N TYR A 45 -11.95 1.33 4.10
CA TYR A 45 -11.14 0.10 4.11
C TYR A 45 -11.61 -0.93 3.08
N GLY A 46 -12.93 -1.06 2.88
CA GLY A 46 -13.50 -1.96 1.87
C GLY A 46 -13.12 -1.52 0.45
N GLU A 47 -13.30 -0.24 0.13
CA GLU A 47 -12.93 0.33 -1.17
C GLU A 47 -11.41 0.23 -1.43
N PHE A 48 -10.61 0.53 -0.43
CA PHE A 48 -9.15 0.40 -0.53
C PHE A 48 -8.72 -1.04 -0.79
N SER A 49 -9.24 -2.01 -0.02
CA SER A 49 -8.96 -3.43 -0.22
C SER A 49 -9.37 -3.92 -1.61
N ALA A 50 -10.56 -3.52 -2.08
CA ALA A 50 -11.04 -3.87 -3.40
C ALA A 50 -10.16 -3.28 -4.52
N ALA A 51 -9.77 -2.02 -4.40
CA ALA A 51 -8.89 -1.34 -5.37
C ALA A 51 -7.49 -1.98 -5.43
N VAL A 52 -6.91 -2.33 -4.29
CA VAL A 52 -5.63 -3.04 -4.20
C VAL A 52 -5.68 -4.38 -4.94
N LYS A 53 -6.71 -5.19 -4.67
CA LYS A 53 -6.89 -6.50 -5.30
C LYS A 53 -7.16 -6.40 -6.80
N ALA A 54 -7.96 -5.41 -7.22
CA ALA A 54 -8.24 -5.16 -8.63
C ALA A 54 -6.98 -4.76 -9.40
N LEU A 55 -6.16 -3.85 -8.84
CA LEU A 55 -4.89 -3.46 -9.44
C LEU A 55 -3.93 -4.66 -9.53
N ALA A 56 -3.78 -5.42 -8.46
CA ALA A 56 -2.93 -6.60 -8.44
C ALA A 56 -3.34 -7.61 -9.51
N GLY A 57 -4.65 -7.90 -9.64
CA GLY A 57 -5.18 -8.77 -10.69
C GLY A 57 -4.88 -8.24 -12.09
N GLY A 58 -5.05 -6.94 -12.32
CA GLY A 58 -4.74 -6.30 -13.60
C GLY A 58 -3.25 -6.35 -13.96
N LEU A 59 -2.37 -6.16 -12.99
CA LEU A 59 -0.92 -6.28 -13.16
C LEU A 59 -0.52 -7.74 -13.49
N THR A 60 -1.02 -8.69 -12.71
CA THR A 60 -0.74 -10.11 -12.91
C THR A 60 -1.24 -10.60 -14.27
N ALA A 61 -2.42 -10.16 -14.71
CA ALA A 61 -2.95 -10.50 -16.04
C ALA A 61 -2.08 -9.98 -17.19
N ARG A 62 -1.24 -8.98 -16.95
CA ARG A 62 -0.25 -8.43 -17.90
C ARG A 62 1.13 -9.07 -17.77
N GLY A 63 1.27 -10.08 -16.93
CA GLY A 63 2.53 -10.80 -16.70
C GLY A 63 3.45 -10.18 -15.65
N PHE A 64 2.98 -9.14 -14.91
CA PHE A 64 3.73 -8.52 -13.84
C PHE A 64 3.75 -9.41 -12.58
N GLY A 65 4.90 -9.51 -11.91
CA GLY A 65 5.05 -10.33 -10.72
C GLY A 65 6.42 -10.23 -10.07
N LYS A 66 6.84 -11.32 -9.44
CA LYS A 66 8.12 -11.38 -8.72
C LYS A 66 9.30 -11.06 -9.64
N GLY A 67 10.12 -10.11 -9.23
CA GLY A 67 11.27 -9.60 -9.99
C GLY A 67 10.98 -8.33 -10.78
N ASP A 68 9.71 -8.01 -11.00
CA ASP A 68 9.32 -6.77 -11.68
C ASP A 68 9.26 -5.59 -10.71
N VAL A 69 9.47 -4.39 -11.25
CA VAL A 69 9.48 -3.13 -10.50
C VAL A 69 8.44 -2.19 -11.08
N LEU A 70 7.59 -1.64 -10.24
CA LEU A 70 6.66 -0.57 -10.60
C LEU A 70 7.11 0.74 -9.96
N ALA A 71 7.36 1.75 -10.79
CA ALA A 71 7.70 3.10 -10.34
C ALA A 71 6.42 3.93 -10.14
N ILE A 72 6.30 4.57 -8.98
CA ILE A 72 5.22 5.50 -8.67
C ILE A 72 5.78 6.92 -8.68
N MET A 73 5.32 7.75 -9.62
CA MET A 73 5.62 9.19 -9.67
C MET A 73 4.30 9.95 -9.55
N ALA A 74 3.94 10.31 -8.33
CA ALA A 74 2.68 10.99 -8.02
C ALA A 74 2.82 11.78 -6.71
N PRO A 75 2.00 12.84 -6.51
CA PRO A 75 1.86 13.48 -5.20
C PRO A 75 1.16 12.55 -4.21
N ASN A 76 1.00 13.00 -2.97
CA ASN A 76 0.32 12.24 -1.92
C ASN A 76 -1.19 12.18 -2.20
N LEU A 77 -1.64 11.11 -2.82
CA LEU A 77 -3.03 10.81 -3.14
C LEU A 77 -3.43 9.45 -2.54
N PRO A 78 -4.71 9.19 -2.28
CA PRO A 78 -5.17 7.86 -1.86
C PRO A 78 -4.76 6.74 -2.81
N GLU A 79 -4.75 7.01 -4.11
CA GLU A 79 -4.32 6.08 -5.17
C GLU A 79 -2.85 5.69 -5.06
N TYR A 80 -2.02 6.51 -4.42
CA TYR A 80 -0.62 6.17 -4.17
C TYR A 80 -0.52 4.91 -3.30
N ALA A 81 -1.33 4.83 -2.24
CA ALA A 81 -1.40 3.65 -1.38
C ALA A 81 -1.96 2.44 -2.13
N VAL A 82 -2.95 2.64 -3.01
CA VAL A 82 -3.49 1.58 -3.88
C VAL A 82 -2.40 1.03 -4.79
N ALA A 83 -1.64 1.91 -5.45
CA ALA A 83 -0.54 1.52 -6.34
C ALA A 83 0.56 0.76 -5.59
N PHE A 84 0.94 1.25 -4.41
CA PHE A 84 1.95 0.61 -3.56
C PHE A 84 1.52 -0.81 -3.14
N HIS A 85 0.36 -0.91 -2.51
CA HIS A 85 -0.11 -2.19 -1.99
C HIS A 85 -0.57 -3.15 -3.09
N GLY A 86 -1.12 -2.66 -4.21
CA GLY A 86 -1.48 -3.48 -5.36
C GLY A 86 -0.25 -4.12 -6.02
N THR A 87 0.84 -3.37 -6.15
CA THR A 87 2.11 -3.88 -6.65
C THR A 87 2.69 -4.95 -5.71
N ALA A 88 2.72 -4.67 -4.41
CA ALA A 88 3.19 -5.63 -3.41
C ALA A 88 2.32 -6.90 -3.37
N TRP A 89 0.99 -6.77 -3.53
CA TRP A 89 0.07 -7.91 -3.61
C TRP A 89 0.32 -8.77 -4.85
N ALA A 90 0.67 -8.15 -5.99
CA ALA A 90 1.06 -8.88 -7.21
C ALA A 90 2.45 -9.53 -7.11
N GLY A 91 3.19 -9.32 -6.02
CA GLY A 91 4.51 -9.90 -5.79
C GLY A 91 5.67 -9.10 -6.38
N GLY A 92 5.41 -7.89 -6.89
CA GLY A 92 6.43 -7.00 -7.44
C GLY A 92 7.09 -6.10 -6.40
N THR A 93 8.05 -5.32 -6.86
CA THR A 93 8.76 -4.30 -6.08
C THR A 93 8.26 -2.91 -6.43
N VAL A 94 8.11 -2.05 -5.43
CA VAL A 94 7.77 -0.63 -5.64
C VAL A 94 9.03 0.22 -5.55
N THR A 95 9.19 1.15 -6.49
CA THR A 95 10.11 2.29 -6.36
C THR A 95 9.33 3.59 -6.49
N THR A 96 9.82 4.64 -5.86
CA THR A 96 9.12 5.92 -5.80
C THR A 96 9.96 7.02 -6.44
N ILE A 97 9.32 7.90 -7.19
CA ILE A 97 9.95 9.05 -7.85
C ILE A 97 9.24 10.30 -7.36
N ASN A 98 10.01 11.27 -6.85
CA ASN A 98 9.43 12.53 -6.44
C ASN A 98 8.91 13.29 -7.67
N PRO A 99 7.62 13.65 -7.76
CA PRO A 99 7.05 14.34 -8.93
C PRO A 99 7.58 15.76 -9.11
N THR A 100 8.27 16.33 -8.11
CA THR A 100 8.88 17.66 -8.20
C THR A 100 10.31 17.66 -8.76
N TYR A 101 10.91 16.49 -8.99
CA TYR A 101 12.23 16.43 -9.59
C TYR A 101 12.16 16.89 -11.04
N THR A 102 13.10 17.76 -11.40
CA THR A 102 13.35 18.19 -12.78
C THR A 102 14.51 17.41 -13.38
N ALA A 103 14.50 17.26 -14.69
CA ALA A 103 15.60 16.64 -15.44
C ALA A 103 16.88 17.49 -15.37
#